data_a1604100b230300844e82ddb63eb4f02
#
_entry.id   a1604100b230300844e82ddb63eb4f02
#
_cell.length_a   1.000
_cell.length_b   1.000
_cell.length_c   1.000
_cell.angle_alpha   90.00
_cell.angle_beta   90.00
_cell.angle_gamma   90.00
#
_symmetry.space_group_name_H-M   'P 1'
#
loop_
_entity.id
_entity.type
_entity.pdbx_description
1 polymer ?
#
loop_
_entity_poly.entity_id
_entity_poly.type
_entity_poly.pdbx_seq_one_letter_code
_entity_poly.pdbx_strand_id
1 'polypeptide(L)'
;MGRLTALRGEVWLVDLGMTQKTRPVLILSVAYKDEERALISYVARTTSQRGTEYEVPHQAPRFLPGAFDVQSIGTMPDVQLIRRLTVCDAATLAQVEAALKRWLSLP
;
A
#
# COMPACT_ATOMS: atom_id res chain seq x y z
N MET A 1 -7.80 -23.11 8.84
CA MET A 1 -7.48 -22.13 7.79
C MET A 1 -6.64 -21.02 8.36
N GLY A 2 -5.53 -20.76 7.75
CA GLY A 2 -4.69 -19.65 8.15
C GLY A 2 -5.25 -18.31 7.70
N ARG A 3 -4.80 -17.24 8.34
CA ARG A 3 -5.10 -15.88 7.91
C ARG A 3 -4.29 -15.57 6.66
N LEU A 4 -4.79 -14.63 5.83
CA LEU A 4 -4.01 -14.09 4.74
C LEU A 4 -2.85 -13.30 5.33
N THR A 5 -1.67 -13.46 4.74
CA THR A 5 -0.46 -12.77 5.18
C THR A 5 0.06 -11.90 4.06
N ALA A 6 0.06 -10.60 4.27
CA ALA A 6 0.61 -9.64 3.33
C ALA A 6 2.05 -9.32 3.71
N LEU A 7 2.93 -9.28 2.71
CA LEU A 7 4.35 -8.99 2.90
C LEU A 7 4.67 -7.61 2.35
N ARG A 8 5.63 -6.95 2.99
CA ARG A 8 6.14 -5.65 2.54
C ARG A 8 6.51 -5.70 1.06
N GLY A 9 6.06 -4.72 0.30
CA GLY A 9 6.31 -4.61 -1.13
C GLY A 9 5.26 -5.26 -2.01
N GLU A 10 4.33 -6.01 -1.44
CA GLU A 10 3.22 -6.58 -2.20
C GLU A 10 2.11 -5.56 -2.39
N VAL A 11 1.40 -5.68 -3.50
CA VAL A 11 0.20 -4.87 -3.78
C VAL A 11 -1.01 -5.78 -3.60
N TRP A 12 -1.90 -5.38 -2.72
CA TRP A 12 -3.08 -6.16 -2.36
C TRP A 12 -4.36 -5.39 -2.63
N LEU A 13 -5.39 -6.10 -3.05
CA LEU A 13 -6.75 -5.58 -3.04
C LEU A 13 -7.26 -5.69 -1.62
N VAL A 14 -7.77 -4.59 -1.06
CA VAL A 14 -8.25 -4.53 0.31
C VAL A 14 -9.60 -3.85 0.37
N ASP A 15 -10.36 -4.12 1.43
CA ASP A 15 -11.64 -3.49 1.71
C ASP A 15 -11.40 -2.38 2.73
N LEU A 16 -11.43 -1.13 2.28
CA LEU A 16 -11.24 0.04 3.14
C LEU A 16 -12.56 0.56 3.72
N GLY A 17 -13.66 -0.15 3.47
CA GLY A 17 -14.96 0.19 4.04
C GLY A 17 -15.74 1.17 3.18
N MET A 18 -16.85 1.56 3.71
CA MET A 18 -17.95 2.34 3.16
C MET A 18 -17.71 3.08 1.84
N THR A 19 -17.18 4.31 1.92
CA THR A 19 -17.03 5.16 0.73
C THR A 19 -15.84 4.77 -0.14
N GLN A 20 -14.81 4.19 0.46
CA GLN A 20 -13.60 3.78 -0.25
C GLN A 20 -13.77 2.43 -0.93
N LYS A 21 -14.61 1.56 -0.37
CA LYS A 21 -14.83 0.20 -0.87
C LYS A 21 -13.51 -0.55 -1.03
N THR A 22 -13.30 -1.22 -2.17
CA THR A 22 -12.07 -1.99 -2.40
C THR A 22 -11.08 -1.15 -3.20
N ARG A 23 -9.80 -1.25 -2.83
CA ARG A 23 -8.73 -0.51 -3.51
C ARG A 23 -7.44 -1.30 -3.49
N PRO A 24 -6.59 -1.14 -4.53
CA PRO A 24 -5.22 -1.64 -4.45
C PRO A 24 -4.41 -0.78 -3.47
N VAL A 25 -3.63 -1.45 -2.63
CA VAL A 25 -2.72 -0.77 -1.71
C VAL A 25 -1.35 -1.43 -1.75
N LEU A 26 -0.31 -0.65 -1.49
CA LEU A 26 1.06 -1.15 -1.36
C LEU A 26 1.32 -1.40 0.13
N ILE A 27 1.73 -2.61 0.46
CA ILE A 27 2.03 -3.01 1.83
C ILE A 27 3.40 -2.47 2.20
N LEU A 28 3.47 -1.73 3.29
CA LEU A 28 4.70 -1.09 3.77
C LEU A 28 5.29 -1.78 4.99
N SER A 29 4.44 -2.34 5.84
CA SER A 29 4.88 -2.94 7.08
C SER A 29 5.44 -4.34 6.88
N VAL A 30 6.33 -4.74 7.77
CA VAL A 30 6.77 -6.13 7.86
C VAL A 30 5.67 -6.97 8.48
N ALA A 31 5.75 -8.29 8.32
CA ALA A 31 4.78 -9.19 8.92
C ALA A 31 4.82 -9.07 10.44
N TYR A 32 3.63 -9.00 11.07
CA TYR A 32 3.55 -8.95 12.53
C TYR A 32 3.79 -10.34 13.14
N LYS A 33 4.23 -10.34 14.39
CA LYS A 33 4.43 -11.54 15.17
C LYS A 33 3.21 -11.80 16.06
N ASP A 34 3.15 -13.00 16.63
CA ASP A 34 1.98 -13.44 17.41
C ASP A 34 1.64 -12.49 18.57
N GLU A 35 2.65 -11.92 19.22
CA GLU A 35 2.44 -11.00 20.34
C GLU A 35 2.13 -9.57 19.91
N GLU A 36 2.22 -9.27 18.62
CA GLU A 36 1.97 -7.94 18.08
C GLU A 36 0.55 -7.82 17.57
N ARG A 37 0.10 -6.60 17.36
CA ARG A 37 -1.23 -6.37 16.81
C ARG A 37 -1.28 -6.85 15.35
N ALA A 38 -2.39 -7.44 14.95
CA ALA A 38 -2.60 -7.96 13.58
C ALA A 38 -2.94 -6.80 12.65
N LEU A 39 -1.99 -5.86 12.48
CA LEU A 39 -2.17 -4.63 11.72
C LEU A 39 -1.18 -4.57 10.56
N ILE A 40 -1.61 -3.90 9.51
CA ILE A 40 -0.83 -3.73 8.28
C ILE A 40 -0.85 -2.25 7.93
N SER A 41 0.33 -1.68 7.68
CA SER A 41 0.45 -0.30 7.21
C SER A 41 0.62 -0.28 5.70
N TYR A 42 -0.01 0.70 5.05
CA TYR A 42 -0.11 0.74 3.59
C TYR A 42 -0.19 2.16 3.08
N VAL A 43 0.00 2.32 1.77
CA VAL A 43 -0.41 3.50 1.01
C VAL A 43 -1.32 3.05 -0.12
N ALA A 44 -2.34 3.84 -0.45
CA ALA A 44 -3.31 3.49 -1.47
C ALA A 44 -2.78 3.85 -2.85
N ARG A 45 -3.18 3.05 -3.85
CA ARG A 45 -2.94 3.35 -5.26
C ARG A 45 -4.13 4.14 -5.80
N THR A 46 -3.86 5.20 -6.52
CA THR A 46 -4.89 6.04 -7.11
C THR A 46 -4.71 6.12 -8.62
N THR A 47 -5.85 6.17 -9.35
CA THR A 47 -5.85 6.51 -10.77
C THR A 47 -6.19 7.99 -10.97
N SER A 48 -6.57 8.69 -9.91
CA SER A 48 -6.91 10.11 -9.94
C SER A 48 -5.73 10.92 -9.38
N GLN A 49 -4.74 11.14 -10.23
CA GLN A 49 -3.49 11.78 -9.82
C GLN A 49 -3.62 13.28 -9.79
N ARG A 50 -2.94 13.91 -8.82
CA ARG A 50 -2.86 15.37 -8.68
C ARG A 50 -1.50 15.92 -9.10
N GLY A 51 -0.53 15.05 -9.37
CA GLY A 51 0.81 15.45 -9.82
C GLY A 51 1.69 16.05 -8.74
N THR A 52 1.49 15.62 -7.47
CA THR A 52 2.32 16.11 -6.37
C THR A 52 3.57 15.23 -6.22
N GLU A 53 4.54 15.73 -5.45
CA GLU A 53 5.75 14.96 -5.16
C GLU A 53 5.49 13.74 -4.27
N TYR A 54 4.29 13.64 -3.69
CA TYR A 54 3.92 12.53 -2.82
C TYR A 54 3.17 11.43 -3.56
N GLU A 55 3.04 11.56 -4.86
CA GLU A 55 2.47 10.53 -5.72
C GLU A 55 3.58 9.87 -6.52
N VAL A 56 3.76 8.58 -6.34
CA VAL A 56 4.81 7.81 -7.02
C VAL A 56 4.19 7.01 -8.15
N PRO A 57 4.51 7.30 -9.42
CA PRO A 57 3.92 6.57 -10.55
C PRO A 57 4.15 5.07 -10.43
N HIS A 58 3.12 4.32 -10.78
CA HIS A 58 3.17 2.87 -10.77
C HIS A 58 2.46 2.32 -12.00
N GLN A 59 3.18 1.49 -12.75
CA GLN A 59 2.62 0.78 -13.89
C GLN A 59 2.88 -0.71 -13.71
N ALA A 60 1.87 -1.51 -14.01
CA ALA A 60 1.95 -2.95 -13.98
C ALA A 60 0.91 -3.52 -14.92
N PRO A 61 1.10 -4.75 -15.45
CA PRO A 61 0.11 -5.39 -16.30
C PRO A 61 -1.25 -5.44 -15.60
N ARG A 62 -2.32 -5.19 -16.35
CA ARG A 62 -3.71 -5.24 -15.88
C ARG A 62 -4.09 -4.12 -14.92
N PHE A 63 -3.21 -3.13 -14.69
CA PHE A 63 -3.54 -1.94 -13.92
C PHE A 63 -3.73 -0.76 -14.86
N LEU A 64 -4.72 0.07 -14.56
CA LEU A 64 -4.83 1.39 -15.19
C LEU A 64 -3.63 2.23 -14.75
N PRO A 65 -3.20 3.19 -15.58
CA PRO A 65 -2.14 4.11 -15.14
C PRO A 65 -2.50 4.77 -13.83
N GLY A 66 -1.55 4.81 -12.90
CA GLY A 66 -1.83 5.34 -11.57
C GLY A 66 -0.56 5.58 -10.77
N ALA A 67 -0.74 5.88 -9.51
CA ALA A 67 0.34 6.20 -8.59
C ALA A 67 0.02 5.74 -7.18
N PHE A 68 1.07 5.46 -6.39
CA PHE A 68 0.92 5.28 -4.96
C PHE A 68 0.94 6.66 -4.30
N ASP A 69 -0.11 6.97 -3.58
CA ASP A 69 -0.28 8.24 -2.88
C ASP A 69 0.19 8.08 -1.43
N VAL A 70 1.39 8.58 -1.11
CA VAL A 70 1.95 8.40 0.23
C VAL A 70 1.22 9.23 1.28
N GLN A 71 0.47 10.26 0.88
CA GLN A 71 -0.35 11.01 1.82
C GLN A 71 -1.53 10.18 2.34
N SER A 72 -1.84 9.06 1.67
CA SER A 72 -2.90 8.15 2.09
C SER A 72 -2.43 7.11 3.09
N ILE A 73 -1.20 7.23 3.61
CA ILE A 73 -0.68 6.24 4.54
C ILE A 73 -1.68 5.95 5.66
N GLY A 74 -1.91 4.67 5.91
CA GLY A 74 -2.85 4.23 6.91
C GLY A 74 -2.49 2.87 7.46
N THR A 75 -3.29 2.44 8.41
CA THR A 75 -3.14 1.14 9.06
C THR A 75 -4.49 0.46 9.12
N MET A 76 -4.52 -0.83 8.86
CA MET A 76 -5.76 -1.60 8.85
C MET A 76 -5.56 -2.97 9.46
N PRO A 77 -6.63 -3.58 10.03
CA PRO A 77 -6.58 -4.98 10.42
C PRO A 77 -6.42 -5.90 9.22
N ASP A 78 -5.76 -7.03 9.40
CA ASP A 78 -5.50 -7.98 8.33
C ASP A 78 -6.78 -8.59 7.74
N VAL A 79 -7.89 -8.55 8.48
CA VAL A 79 -9.18 -9.06 7.98
C VAL A 79 -9.68 -8.27 6.77
N GLN A 80 -9.13 -7.08 6.51
CA GLN A 80 -9.49 -6.28 5.34
C GLN A 80 -8.78 -6.72 4.06
N LEU A 81 -7.81 -7.62 4.14
CA LEU A 81 -7.12 -8.17 2.97
C LEU A 81 -8.08 -9.03 2.15
N ILE A 82 -8.11 -8.82 0.84
CA ILE A 82 -8.93 -9.63 -0.07
C ILE A 82 -8.05 -10.60 -0.85
N ARG A 83 -7.09 -10.08 -1.64
CA ARG A 83 -6.16 -10.93 -2.36
C ARG A 83 -4.94 -10.14 -2.83
N ARG A 84 -3.83 -10.85 -2.99
CA ARG A 84 -2.62 -10.26 -3.56
C ARG A 84 -2.82 -10.04 -5.05
N LEU A 85 -2.43 -8.86 -5.54
CA LEU A 85 -2.53 -8.51 -6.96
C LEU A 85 -1.20 -8.67 -7.68
N THR A 86 -0.13 -8.17 -7.08
CA THR A 86 1.21 -8.22 -7.69
C THR A 86 2.25 -7.89 -6.63
N VAL A 87 3.52 -7.87 -7.04
CA VAL A 87 4.63 -7.43 -6.22
C VAL A 87 5.19 -6.16 -6.86
N CYS A 88 5.38 -5.12 -6.04
CA CYS A 88 5.93 -3.86 -6.49
C CYS A 88 7.42 -4.04 -6.79
N ASP A 89 7.89 -3.46 -7.88
CA ASP A 89 9.31 -3.48 -8.20
C ASP A 89 10.13 -2.66 -7.19
N ALA A 90 11.39 -3.04 -7.02
CA ALA A 90 12.26 -2.44 -6.00
C ALA A 90 12.47 -0.94 -6.22
N ALA A 91 12.57 -0.50 -7.47
CA ALA A 91 12.77 0.92 -7.77
C ALA A 91 11.57 1.76 -7.34
N THR A 92 10.35 1.30 -7.64
CA THR A 92 9.13 2.00 -7.22
C THR A 92 9.00 2.00 -5.71
N LEU A 93 9.28 0.87 -5.06
CA LEU A 93 9.23 0.80 -3.59
C LEU A 93 10.20 1.79 -2.95
N ALA A 94 11.42 1.91 -3.49
CA ALA A 94 12.40 2.88 -3.00
C ALA A 94 11.91 4.32 -3.15
N GLN A 95 11.23 4.64 -4.26
CA GLN A 95 10.64 5.96 -4.47
C GLN A 95 9.52 6.24 -3.46
N VAL A 96 8.70 5.25 -3.17
CA VAL A 96 7.65 5.38 -2.15
C VAL A 96 8.27 5.63 -0.79
N GLU A 97 9.32 4.91 -0.43
CA GLU A 97 10.02 5.12 0.84
C GLU A 97 10.58 6.54 0.94
N ALA A 98 11.21 7.03 -0.13
CA ALA A 98 11.75 8.39 -0.15
C ALA A 98 10.65 9.43 0.02
N ALA A 99 9.52 9.25 -0.68
CA ALA A 99 8.39 10.16 -0.57
C ALA A 99 7.78 10.13 0.84
N LEU A 100 7.70 8.96 1.46
CA LEU A 100 7.23 8.83 2.84
C LEU A 100 8.13 9.56 3.81
N LYS A 101 9.44 9.46 3.65
CA LYS A 101 10.39 10.18 4.51
C LYS A 101 10.16 11.69 4.41
N ARG A 102 9.93 12.21 3.21
CA ARG A 102 9.63 13.64 3.05
C ARG A 102 8.31 14.01 3.70
N TRP A 103 7.26 13.21 3.43
CA TRP A 103 5.92 13.50 3.97
C TRP A 103 5.88 13.44 5.49
N LEU A 104 6.59 12.48 6.09
CA LEU A 104 6.61 12.29 7.53
C LEU A 104 7.78 13.02 8.21
N SER A 105 8.60 13.74 7.45
CA SER A 105 9.78 14.46 7.96
C SER A 105 10.74 13.54 8.72
N LEU A 106 11.01 12.38 8.13
CA LEU A 106 11.95 11.42 8.70
C LEU A 106 13.33 11.59 8.09
N PRO A 107 14.41 11.32 8.87
CA PRO A 107 15.78 11.37 8.34
C PRO A 107 16.07 10.31 7.31
#